data_14329994592832af830e3f66857a886e
#
_entry.id   14329994592832af830e3f66857a886e
#
_cell.length_a   1.000
_cell.length_b   1.000
_cell.length_c   1.000
_cell.angle_alpha   90.00
_cell.angle_beta   90.00
_cell.angle_gamma   90.00
#
_symmetry.space_group_name_H-M   'P 1'
#
loop_
_entity.id
_entity.type
_entity.pdbx_description
1 polymer ?
#
loop_
_entity_poly.entity_id
_entity_poly.type
_entity_poly.pdbx_seq_one_letter_code
_entity_poly.pdbx_strand_id
1 'polypeptide(L)'
;MNGETTDPDGWRATFPTLFGSDATADPVERERSQAILAVALAVADRGEQVRSQVRGAIVEELTAQLLARRVGASVVRRERRILFDGVRAEIHPYDVTVERDGSAEAYDCKWGARGINADVLHQLDDARTHAADEDERLPVALVVFDAMRSCEVRLARQTAPHEETSTFSLETLDGLAVRG
;
A
#
# COMPACT_ATOMS: atom_id res chain seq x y z
N MET A 1 3.69 15.37 3.02
CA MET A 1 3.68 16.20 4.26
C MET A 1 4.67 17.32 4.02
N ASN A 2 4.18 18.53 3.90
CA ASN A 2 5.01 19.71 3.68
C ASN A 2 5.60 20.14 5.03
N GLY A 3 6.80 20.77 5.03
CA GLY A 3 7.57 21.11 6.23
C GLY A 3 6.93 22.08 7.26
N GLU A 4 5.63 22.36 7.13
CA GLU A 4 4.84 23.19 8.06
C GLU A 4 4.12 22.39 9.15
N THR A 5 4.39 21.07 9.26
CA THR A 5 3.57 20.15 10.05
C THR A 5 4.27 19.60 11.30
N THR A 6 5.08 20.39 11.96
CA THR A 6 5.57 20.08 13.31
C THR A 6 4.61 20.56 14.40
N ASP A 7 3.52 21.23 14.02
CA ASP A 7 2.50 21.68 14.95
C ASP A 7 1.50 20.56 15.28
N PRO A 8 1.52 20.01 16.52
CA PRO A 8 0.59 18.95 16.93
C PRO A 8 -0.89 19.34 16.83
N ASP A 9 -1.21 20.59 17.07
CA ASP A 9 -2.60 21.06 17.04
C ASP A 9 -3.10 21.18 15.59
N GLY A 10 -2.23 21.61 14.67
CA GLY A 10 -2.51 21.60 13.25
C GLY A 10 -2.76 20.19 12.71
N TRP A 11 -2.01 19.21 13.18
CA TRP A 11 -2.20 17.81 12.78
C TRP A 11 -3.51 17.23 13.33
N ARG A 12 -3.84 17.52 14.59
CA ARG A 12 -5.11 17.11 15.19
C ARG A 12 -6.31 17.71 14.46
N ALA A 13 -6.21 18.99 14.10
CA ALA A 13 -7.26 19.69 13.34
C ALA A 13 -7.42 19.11 11.91
N THR A 14 -6.31 18.76 11.25
CA THR A 14 -6.33 18.25 9.89
C THR A 14 -6.72 16.77 9.81
N PHE A 15 -6.33 15.97 10.81
CA PHE A 15 -6.56 14.52 10.84
C PHE A 15 -7.22 14.07 12.15
N PRO A 16 -8.41 14.57 12.50
CA PRO A 16 -9.05 14.28 13.78
C PRO A 16 -9.33 12.78 13.97
N THR A 17 -9.57 12.04 12.89
CA THR A 17 -9.80 10.60 12.93
C THR A 17 -8.54 9.79 13.29
N LEU A 18 -7.36 10.24 12.84
CA LEU A 18 -6.10 9.56 13.11
C LEU A 18 -5.49 9.91 14.46
N PHE A 19 -5.56 11.17 14.82
CA PHE A 19 -4.86 11.68 16.02
C PHE A 19 -5.80 11.91 17.21
N GLY A 20 -7.08 11.64 17.03
CA GLY A 20 -8.10 11.82 18.05
C GLY A 20 -8.32 13.29 18.45
N SER A 21 -9.45 13.58 19.05
CA SER A 21 -9.61 14.77 19.88
C SER A 21 -9.36 14.33 21.33
N ASP A 22 -8.92 15.26 22.19
CA ASP A 22 -8.85 15.03 23.65
C ASP A 22 -10.23 14.65 24.24
N ALA A 23 -11.28 14.78 23.43
CA ALA A 23 -12.67 14.43 23.74
C ALA A 23 -13.04 12.97 23.44
N THR A 24 -12.14 12.12 22.90
CA THR A 24 -12.44 10.69 22.75
C THR A 24 -12.60 10.06 24.13
N ALA A 25 -13.79 9.49 24.37
CA ALA A 25 -14.14 8.92 25.65
C ALA A 25 -13.38 7.62 25.97
N ASP A 26 -12.82 6.95 24.95
CA ASP A 26 -12.07 5.71 25.11
C ASP A 26 -10.59 5.97 25.42
N PRO A 27 -10.10 5.59 26.61
CA PRO A 27 -8.70 5.75 26.99
C PRO A 27 -7.72 5.02 26.06
N VAL A 28 -8.10 3.85 25.51
CA VAL A 28 -7.25 3.04 24.62
C VAL A 28 -7.09 3.72 23.27
N GLU A 29 -8.16 4.27 22.72
CA GLU A 29 -8.09 5.03 21.47
C GLU A 29 -7.27 6.31 21.63
N ARG A 30 -7.41 6.98 22.76
CA ARG A 30 -6.61 8.19 23.09
C ARG A 30 -5.12 7.86 23.14
N GLU A 31 -4.74 6.83 23.88
CA GLU A 31 -3.35 6.38 23.98
C GLU A 31 -2.77 6.01 22.61
N ARG A 32 -3.54 5.27 21.80
CA ARG A 32 -3.16 4.91 20.43
C ARG A 32 -2.95 6.16 19.55
N SER A 33 -3.88 7.11 19.60
CA SER A 33 -3.79 8.34 18.83
C SER A 33 -2.60 9.20 19.23
N GLN A 34 -2.30 9.27 20.52
CA GLN A 34 -1.11 9.97 21.03
C GLN A 34 0.18 9.29 20.58
N ALA A 35 0.23 7.96 20.60
CA ALA A 35 1.40 7.21 20.10
C ALA A 35 1.62 7.43 18.59
N ILE A 36 0.56 7.42 17.79
CA ILE A 36 0.64 7.70 16.34
C ILE A 36 1.14 9.12 16.10
N LEU A 37 0.61 10.11 16.82
CA LEU A 37 1.05 11.50 16.72
C LEU A 37 2.52 11.66 17.09
N ALA A 38 2.97 11.03 18.17
CA ALA A 38 4.37 11.08 18.61
C ALA A 38 5.32 10.53 17.53
N VAL A 39 4.98 9.38 16.92
CA VAL A 39 5.75 8.80 15.81
C VAL A 39 5.74 9.72 14.60
N ALA A 40 4.59 10.26 14.22
CA ALA A 40 4.46 11.16 13.10
C ALA A 40 5.32 12.42 13.25
N LEU A 41 5.33 13.03 14.44
CA LEU A 41 6.17 14.18 14.76
C LEU A 41 7.66 13.83 14.73
N ALA A 42 8.04 12.69 15.31
CA ALA A 42 9.44 12.24 15.30
C ALA A 42 9.98 12.00 13.89
N VAL A 43 9.12 11.64 12.94
CA VAL A 43 9.47 11.44 11.53
C VAL A 43 9.43 12.75 10.74
N ALA A 44 8.58 13.72 11.11
CA ALA A 44 8.38 14.96 10.37
C ALA A 44 9.67 15.77 10.22
N ASP A 45 10.51 15.78 11.24
CA ASP A 45 11.80 16.50 11.25
C ASP A 45 12.95 15.75 10.55
N ARG A 46 12.70 14.53 10.07
CA ARG A 46 13.71 13.75 9.35
C ARG A 46 13.77 14.13 7.88
N GLY A 47 14.90 13.86 7.26
CA GLY A 47 15.09 14.06 5.82
C GLY A 47 14.07 13.27 4.98
N GLU A 48 13.85 13.69 3.73
CA GLU A 48 12.82 13.11 2.85
C GLU A 48 12.98 11.61 2.64
N GLN A 49 14.21 11.11 2.61
CA GLN A 49 14.46 9.67 2.49
C GLN A 49 13.83 8.88 3.64
N VAL A 50 14.05 9.30 4.90
CA VAL A 50 13.47 8.63 6.07
C VAL A 50 11.94 8.74 6.07
N ARG A 51 11.41 9.92 5.74
CA ARG A 51 9.96 10.12 5.61
C ARG A 51 9.33 9.21 4.55
N SER A 52 10.01 9.06 3.40
CA SER A 52 9.54 8.18 2.33
C SER A 52 9.54 6.72 2.75
N GLN A 53 10.60 6.25 3.42
CA GLN A 53 10.67 4.88 3.94
C GLN A 53 9.56 4.59 4.96
N VAL A 54 9.33 5.51 5.90
CA VAL A 54 8.25 5.33 6.90
C VAL A 54 6.87 5.31 6.24
N ARG A 55 6.63 6.18 5.25
CA ARG A 55 5.38 6.20 4.49
C ARG A 55 5.16 4.88 3.73
N GLY A 56 6.20 4.37 3.06
CA GLY A 56 6.15 3.07 2.40
C GLY A 56 5.80 1.96 3.38
N ALA A 57 6.57 1.85 4.47
CA ALA A 57 6.37 0.83 5.49
C ALA A 57 4.95 0.85 6.11
N ILE A 58 4.32 2.03 6.26
CA ILE A 58 2.93 2.12 6.75
C ILE A 58 1.95 1.48 5.76
N VAL A 59 2.06 1.79 4.46
CA VAL A 59 1.16 1.22 3.44
C VAL A 59 1.34 -0.29 3.35
N GLU A 60 2.58 -0.76 3.29
CA GLU A 60 2.93 -2.18 3.24
C GLU A 60 2.41 -2.95 4.46
N GLU A 61 2.65 -2.39 5.67
CA GLU A 61 2.19 -3.02 6.92
C GLU A 61 0.68 -3.15 6.96
N LEU A 62 -0.06 -2.07 6.65
CA LEU A 62 -1.52 -2.09 6.66
C LEU A 62 -2.06 -3.05 5.59
N THR A 63 -1.48 -3.05 4.39
CA THR A 63 -1.83 -3.99 3.33
C THR A 63 -1.66 -5.43 3.80
N ALA A 64 -0.50 -5.78 4.38
CA ALA A 64 -0.24 -7.12 4.89
C ALA A 64 -1.23 -7.51 6.00
N GLN A 65 -1.58 -6.60 6.92
CA GLN A 65 -2.55 -6.88 7.98
C GLN A 65 -3.97 -7.10 7.44
N LEU A 66 -4.41 -6.31 6.47
CA LEU A 66 -5.73 -6.47 5.85
C LEU A 66 -5.81 -7.80 5.08
N LEU A 67 -4.79 -8.13 4.32
CA LEU A 67 -4.70 -9.42 3.64
C LEU A 67 -4.65 -10.58 4.63
N ALA A 68 -3.90 -10.45 5.72
CA ALA A 68 -3.85 -11.48 6.77
C ALA A 68 -5.22 -11.75 7.43
N ARG A 69 -6.07 -10.73 7.54
CA ARG A 69 -7.48 -10.93 8.00
C ARG A 69 -8.29 -11.75 7.00
N ARG A 70 -8.04 -11.56 5.71
CA ARG A 70 -8.74 -12.30 4.65
C ARG A 70 -8.30 -13.76 4.55
N VAL A 71 -6.99 -14.01 4.60
CA VAL A 71 -6.41 -15.30 4.20
C VAL A 71 -5.59 -16.00 5.29
N GLY A 72 -5.31 -15.33 6.38
CA GLY A 72 -4.41 -15.79 7.44
C GLY A 72 -2.98 -15.29 7.25
N ALA A 73 -2.31 -14.99 8.35
CA ALA A 73 -0.98 -14.39 8.32
C ALA A 73 0.11 -15.35 7.77
N SER A 74 -0.12 -16.66 7.84
CA SER A 74 0.86 -17.67 7.42
C SER A 74 1.12 -17.72 5.91
N VAL A 75 0.26 -17.11 5.11
CA VAL A 75 0.38 -17.08 3.64
C VAL A 75 0.70 -15.69 3.09
N VAL A 76 0.77 -14.67 3.93
CA VAL A 76 1.17 -13.31 3.54
C VAL A 76 2.69 -13.17 3.65
N ARG A 77 3.32 -12.66 2.60
CA ARG A 77 4.78 -12.42 2.54
C ARG A 77 5.06 -10.98 2.15
N ARG A 78 6.29 -10.53 2.39
CA ARG A 78 6.77 -9.20 2.02
C ARG A 78 8.04 -9.30 1.20
N GLU A 79 8.26 -8.30 0.38
CA GLU A 79 9.47 -8.16 -0.45
C GLU A 79 9.79 -9.43 -1.25
N ARG A 80 8.76 -10.03 -1.87
CA ARG A 80 8.91 -11.27 -2.62
C ARG A 80 9.13 -11.00 -4.10
N ARG A 81 10.01 -11.80 -4.69
CA ARG A 81 10.22 -11.88 -6.13
C ARG A 81 9.55 -13.10 -6.68
N ILE A 82 8.89 -12.94 -7.81
CA ILE A 82 8.28 -14.05 -8.54
C ILE A 82 9.29 -14.52 -9.60
N LEU A 83 9.47 -15.83 -9.72
CA LEU A 83 10.31 -16.43 -10.71
C LEU A 83 9.46 -17.23 -11.67
N PHE A 84 9.62 -17.00 -12.97
CA PHE A 84 9.03 -17.79 -14.04
C PHE A 84 10.15 -18.58 -14.72
N ASP A 85 10.02 -19.89 -14.82
CA ASP A 85 11.07 -20.79 -15.35
C ASP A 85 12.46 -20.56 -14.72
N GLY A 86 12.50 -20.14 -13.45
CA GLY A 86 13.73 -19.79 -12.76
C GLY A 86 14.33 -18.43 -13.14
N VAL A 87 13.66 -17.66 -13.98
CA VAL A 87 14.06 -16.31 -14.40
C VAL A 87 13.19 -15.26 -13.70
N ARG A 88 13.82 -14.17 -13.27
CA ARG A 88 13.08 -13.05 -12.68
C ARG A 88 12.38 -12.25 -13.78
N ALA A 89 11.08 -12.09 -13.64
CA ALA A 89 10.29 -11.22 -14.50
C ALA A 89 10.33 -9.75 -14.06
N GLU A 90 10.46 -9.50 -12.74
CA GLU A 90 10.44 -8.15 -12.17
C GLU A 90 11.83 -7.62 -11.80
N ILE A 91 11.99 -6.29 -11.85
CA ILE A 91 13.21 -5.58 -11.44
C ILE A 91 13.26 -5.45 -9.91
N HIS A 92 12.12 -5.15 -9.30
CA HIS A 92 11.96 -4.96 -7.85
C HIS A 92 11.08 -6.05 -7.24
N PRO A 93 11.28 -6.40 -5.95
CA PRO A 93 10.35 -7.28 -5.27
C PRO A 93 8.97 -6.62 -5.14
N TYR A 94 7.90 -7.42 -5.12
CA TYR A 94 6.58 -6.96 -4.72
C TYR A 94 6.54 -6.68 -3.23
N ASP A 95 5.88 -5.59 -2.84
CA ASP A 95 5.84 -5.14 -1.46
C ASP A 95 5.12 -6.17 -0.56
N VAL A 96 3.98 -6.70 -1.02
CA VAL A 96 3.24 -7.75 -0.33
C VAL A 96 2.75 -8.79 -1.33
N THR A 97 2.85 -10.07 -0.97
CA THR A 97 2.26 -11.18 -1.72
C THR A 97 1.38 -12.04 -0.83
N VAL A 98 0.39 -12.71 -1.43
CA VAL A 98 -0.33 -13.83 -0.83
C VAL A 98 0.10 -15.08 -1.58
N GLU A 99 0.69 -16.04 -0.87
CA GLU A 99 1.22 -17.27 -1.47
C GLU A 99 0.52 -18.49 -0.87
N ARG A 100 -0.20 -19.24 -1.70
CA ARG A 100 -0.87 -20.49 -1.34
C ARG A 100 -0.44 -21.58 -2.30
N ASP A 101 -0.66 -22.85 -1.93
CA ASP A 101 -0.39 -23.97 -2.81
C ASP A 101 -1.14 -23.81 -4.15
N GLY A 102 -0.39 -23.63 -5.23
CA GLY A 102 -0.92 -23.45 -6.59
C GLY A 102 -1.54 -22.10 -6.91
N SER A 103 -1.35 -21.06 -6.06
CA SER A 103 -1.83 -19.70 -6.37
C SER A 103 -1.02 -18.62 -5.67
N ALA A 104 -0.85 -17.48 -6.35
CA ALA A 104 -0.23 -16.28 -5.77
C ALA A 104 -1.04 -15.02 -6.14
N GLU A 105 -0.90 -13.99 -5.34
CA GLU A 105 -1.39 -12.63 -5.60
C GLU A 105 -0.25 -11.67 -5.30
N ALA A 106 -0.07 -10.60 -6.09
CA ALA A 106 0.99 -9.63 -5.89
C ALA A 106 0.45 -8.21 -5.74
N TYR A 107 1.00 -7.48 -4.77
CA TYR A 107 0.57 -6.12 -4.40
C TYR A 107 1.76 -5.19 -4.38
N ASP A 108 1.65 -4.07 -5.07
CA ASP A 108 2.58 -2.96 -5.02
C ASP A 108 1.95 -1.80 -4.25
N CYS A 109 2.66 -1.26 -3.27
CA CYS A 109 2.17 -0.30 -2.29
C CYS A 109 2.73 1.10 -2.53
N LYS A 110 1.88 2.10 -2.59
CA LYS A 110 2.28 3.50 -2.86
C LYS A 110 1.65 4.47 -1.86
N TRP A 111 2.44 5.37 -1.33
CA TRP A 111 1.97 6.47 -0.46
C TRP A 111 1.33 7.60 -1.24
N GLY A 112 0.69 7.46 -2.27
CA GLY A 112 0.00 8.51 -3.00
C GLY A 112 -0.01 8.22 -4.50
N ALA A 113 -0.96 8.77 -5.20
CA ALA A 113 -1.17 8.53 -6.63
C ALA A 113 0.05 8.90 -7.50
N ARG A 114 0.94 9.79 -7.03
CA ARG A 114 2.19 10.11 -7.74
C ARG A 114 3.14 8.91 -7.87
N GLY A 115 3.01 7.92 -6.99
CA GLY A 115 3.77 6.67 -7.05
C GLY A 115 3.34 5.75 -8.19
N ILE A 116 2.16 5.95 -8.77
CA ILE A 116 1.71 5.24 -9.97
C ILE A 116 2.50 5.79 -11.17
N ASN A 117 3.36 4.97 -11.75
CA ASN A 117 4.18 5.32 -12.91
C ASN A 117 4.26 4.13 -13.89
N ALA A 118 4.84 4.38 -15.05
CA ALA A 118 4.93 3.37 -16.11
C ALA A 118 5.71 2.12 -15.69
N ASP A 119 6.80 2.28 -14.95
CA ASP A 119 7.67 1.15 -14.55
C ASP A 119 6.91 0.18 -13.64
N VAL A 120 6.17 0.71 -12.65
CA VAL A 120 5.32 -0.09 -11.75
C VAL A 120 4.23 -0.82 -12.53
N LEU A 121 3.57 -0.13 -13.45
CA LEU A 121 2.49 -0.74 -14.24
C LEU A 121 3.02 -1.82 -15.19
N HIS A 122 4.15 -1.58 -15.86
CA HIS A 122 4.81 -2.59 -16.68
C HIS A 122 5.22 -3.80 -15.85
N GLN A 123 5.81 -3.60 -14.66
CA GLN A 123 6.20 -4.71 -13.78
C GLN A 123 4.99 -5.60 -13.41
N LEU A 124 3.85 -4.99 -13.08
CA LEU A 124 2.63 -5.72 -12.74
C LEU A 124 2.04 -6.45 -13.96
N ASP A 125 2.00 -5.80 -15.11
CA ASP A 125 1.47 -6.39 -16.34
C ASP A 125 2.38 -7.51 -16.87
N ASP A 126 3.70 -7.31 -16.85
CA ASP A 126 4.68 -8.32 -17.24
C ASP A 126 4.54 -9.59 -16.38
N ALA A 127 4.42 -9.45 -15.07
CA ALA A 127 4.24 -10.59 -14.18
C ALA A 127 2.95 -11.35 -14.46
N ARG A 128 1.85 -10.64 -14.67
CA ARG A 128 0.56 -11.23 -15.03
C ARG A 128 0.62 -11.98 -16.37
N THR A 129 1.29 -11.37 -17.35
CA THR A 129 1.46 -11.95 -18.68
C THR A 129 2.30 -13.20 -18.64
N HIS A 130 3.45 -13.19 -17.94
CA HIS A 130 4.28 -14.38 -17.77
C HIS A 130 3.54 -15.51 -17.07
N ALA A 131 2.75 -15.21 -16.04
CA ALA A 131 1.93 -16.24 -15.40
C ALA A 131 0.93 -16.86 -16.37
N ALA A 132 0.29 -16.03 -17.20
CA ALA A 132 -0.66 -16.53 -18.22
C ALA A 132 0.02 -17.40 -19.30
N ASP A 133 1.27 -17.09 -19.67
CA ASP A 133 2.06 -17.91 -20.61
C ASP A 133 2.40 -19.29 -20.02
N GLU A 134 2.43 -19.43 -18.69
CA GLU A 134 2.62 -20.70 -17.97
C GLU A 134 1.29 -21.36 -17.54
N ASP A 135 0.17 -20.95 -18.11
CA ASP A 135 -1.19 -21.39 -17.72
C ASP A 135 -1.53 -21.13 -16.23
N GLU A 136 -0.86 -20.18 -15.60
CA GLU A 136 -1.09 -19.75 -14.23
C GLU A 136 -1.86 -18.43 -14.16
N ARG A 137 -2.49 -18.18 -13.04
CA ARG A 137 -3.18 -16.91 -12.78
C ARG A 137 -2.50 -16.17 -11.64
N LEU A 138 -1.97 -14.99 -11.93
CA LEU A 138 -1.42 -14.07 -10.95
C LEU A 138 -2.24 -12.77 -10.89
N PRO A 139 -3.22 -12.65 -9.99
CA PRO A 139 -3.86 -11.36 -9.72
C PRO A 139 -2.84 -10.35 -9.22
N VAL A 140 -2.84 -9.17 -9.83
CA VAL A 140 -1.96 -8.06 -9.46
C VAL A 140 -2.76 -6.85 -9.04
N ALA A 141 -2.27 -6.09 -8.07
CA ALA A 141 -2.95 -4.90 -7.58
C ALA A 141 -2.00 -3.79 -7.12
N LEU A 142 -2.47 -2.56 -7.27
CA LEU A 142 -1.92 -1.36 -6.63
C LEU A 142 -2.69 -1.07 -5.35
N VAL A 143 -1.97 -0.81 -4.26
CA VAL A 143 -2.54 -0.29 -3.01
C VAL A 143 -2.01 1.12 -2.81
N VAL A 144 -2.89 2.11 -2.91
CA VAL A 144 -2.48 3.51 -2.98
C VAL A 144 -3.13 4.32 -1.86
N PHE A 145 -2.32 4.92 -0.99
CA PHE A 145 -2.80 5.82 0.06
C PHE A 145 -3.10 7.21 -0.51
N ASP A 146 -4.13 7.25 -1.34
CA ASP A 146 -4.69 8.49 -1.91
C ASP A 146 -6.18 8.26 -2.22
N ALA A 147 -6.90 9.31 -2.54
CA ALA A 147 -8.29 9.23 -2.95
C ALA A 147 -8.41 8.48 -4.30
N MET A 148 -9.48 7.71 -4.49
CA MET A 148 -9.74 6.99 -5.74
C MET A 148 -9.67 7.93 -6.95
N ARG A 149 -10.26 9.11 -6.82
CA ARG A 149 -10.21 10.13 -7.87
C ARG A 149 -8.79 10.52 -8.28
N SER A 150 -7.86 10.62 -7.32
CA SER A 150 -6.44 10.90 -7.61
C SER A 150 -5.80 9.75 -8.38
N CYS A 151 -6.10 8.50 -7.98
CA CYS A 151 -5.61 7.30 -8.65
C CYS A 151 -6.12 7.24 -10.10
N GLU A 152 -7.42 7.42 -10.33
CA GLU A 152 -8.02 7.43 -11.66
C GLU A 152 -7.39 8.47 -12.58
N VAL A 153 -7.25 9.72 -12.10
CA VAL A 153 -6.60 10.80 -12.87
C VAL A 153 -5.15 10.47 -13.20
N ARG A 154 -4.46 9.78 -12.30
CA ARG A 154 -3.07 9.40 -12.52
C ARG A 154 -2.96 8.24 -13.51
N LEU A 155 -3.79 7.20 -13.38
CA LEU A 155 -3.86 6.07 -14.30
C LEU A 155 -4.22 6.52 -15.71
N ALA A 156 -5.21 7.38 -15.87
CA ALA A 156 -5.62 7.92 -17.19
C ALA A 156 -4.51 8.68 -17.93
N ARG A 157 -3.42 9.03 -17.26
CA ARG A 157 -2.25 9.67 -17.87
C ARG A 157 -1.13 8.69 -18.22
N GLN A 158 -1.27 7.44 -17.84
CA GLN A 158 -0.28 6.41 -18.15
C GLN A 158 -0.58 5.82 -19.54
N THR A 159 0.47 5.49 -20.26
CA THR A 159 0.41 4.75 -21.52
C THR A 159 0.74 3.27 -21.33
N ALA A 160 1.26 2.92 -20.16
CA ALA A 160 1.53 1.53 -19.78
C ALA A 160 0.22 0.76 -19.56
N PRO A 161 0.16 -0.53 -19.90
CA PRO A 161 -1.01 -1.38 -19.65
C PRO A 161 -1.36 -1.40 -18.16
N HIS A 162 -2.65 -1.29 -17.84
CA HIS A 162 -3.13 -1.31 -16.44
C HIS A 162 -4.60 -1.72 -16.29
N GLU A 163 -5.26 -2.08 -17.36
CA GLU A 163 -6.69 -2.43 -17.37
C GLU A 163 -6.99 -3.67 -16.52
N GLU A 164 -6.04 -4.59 -16.42
CA GLU A 164 -6.14 -5.82 -15.63
C GLU A 164 -5.55 -5.67 -14.22
N THR A 165 -5.06 -4.48 -13.86
CA THR A 165 -4.50 -4.19 -12.55
C THR A 165 -5.57 -3.62 -11.63
N SER A 166 -5.91 -4.34 -10.58
CA SER A 166 -6.83 -3.82 -9.55
C SER A 166 -6.19 -2.65 -8.79
N THR A 167 -6.98 -1.66 -8.42
CA THR A 167 -6.50 -0.52 -7.63
C THR A 167 -7.33 -0.37 -6.36
N PHE A 168 -6.66 -0.41 -5.21
CA PHE A 168 -7.24 -0.12 -3.89
C PHE A 168 -6.78 1.27 -3.44
N SER A 169 -7.73 2.15 -3.17
CA SER A 169 -7.52 3.50 -2.63
C SER A 169 -7.85 3.55 -1.15
N LEU A 170 -7.71 4.70 -0.52
CA LEU A 170 -8.13 4.91 0.88
C LEU A 170 -9.60 4.57 1.10
N GLU A 171 -10.48 4.81 0.10
CA GLU A 171 -11.92 4.52 0.20
C GLU A 171 -12.26 3.03 0.03
N THR A 172 -11.35 2.23 -0.52
CA THR A 172 -11.61 0.82 -0.86
C THR A 172 -10.64 -0.16 -0.19
N LEU A 173 -9.81 0.31 0.74
CA LEU A 173 -8.82 -0.52 1.45
C LEU A 173 -9.42 -1.71 2.20
N ASP A 174 -10.63 -1.56 2.73
CA ASP A 174 -11.36 -2.61 3.41
C ASP A 174 -11.65 -3.82 2.50
N GLY A 175 -11.74 -3.59 1.19
CA GLY A 175 -11.84 -4.66 0.19
C GLY A 175 -10.71 -5.68 0.25
N LEU A 176 -9.51 -5.29 0.71
CA LEU A 176 -8.38 -6.22 0.92
C LEU A 176 -8.65 -7.25 2.02
N ALA A 177 -9.50 -6.92 3.00
CA ALA A 177 -9.84 -7.80 4.11
C ALA A 177 -11.06 -8.70 3.83
N VAL A 178 -11.79 -8.48 2.75
CA VAL A 178 -13.00 -9.22 2.41
C VAL A 178 -12.66 -10.37 1.46
N ARG A 179 -13.25 -11.55 1.70
CA ARG A 179 -13.18 -12.66 0.74
C ARG A 179 -14.08 -12.32 -0.46
N GLY A 180 -13.49 -12.28 -1.64
CA GLY A 180 -14.23 -12.23 -2.89
C GLY A 180 -14.95 -13.54 -3.18
#